data_bd946be01241155f21116435644e7a1a
#
_entry.id   bd946be01241155f21116435644e7a1a
#
_cell.length_a   1.000
_cell.length_b   1.000
_cell.length_c   1.000
_cell.angle_alpha   90.00
_cell.angle_beta   90.00
_cell.angle_gamma   90.00
#
_symmetry.space_group_name_H-M   'P 1'
#
loop_
_entity.id
_entity.type
_entity.pdbx_description
1 polymer ?
#
loop_
_entity_poly.entity_id
_entity_poly.type
_entity_poly.pdbx_seq_one_letter_code
_entity_poly.pdbx_strand_id
1 'polypeptide(L)'
;MKLIIAIVRDVDAGPVVDQLIAHGHRVTRVASTGGFLRRGNVTLLVGTEEKNVSPIINLLRDVCSPPEPEHHRATIFVVDAPYFEQV
;
A
#
# COMPACT_ATOMS: atom_id res chain seq x y z
N MET A 1 9.33 7.55 -12.04
CA MET A 1 8.15 7.08 -11.28
C MET A 1 8.52 5.90 -10.40
N LYS A 2 7.91 5.80 -9.27
CA LYS A 2 8.08 4.70 -8.35
C LYS A 2 6.77 3.93 -8.21
N LEU A 3 6.87 2.63 -7.99
CA LEU A 3 5.73 1.80 -7.64
C LEU A 3 5.87 1.38 -6.18
N ILE A 4 4.89 1.72 -5.38
CA ILE A 4 4.81 1.28 -3.99
C ILE A 4 3.89 0.06 -3.94
N ILE A 5 4.40 -1.03 -3.41
CA ILE A 5 3.63 -2.25 -3.15
C ILE A 5 3.49 -2.36 -1.63
N ALA A 6 2.28 -2.15 -1.14
CA ALA A 6 2.02 -2.16 0.29
C ALA A 6 1.10 -3.31 0.65
N ILE A 7 1.57 -4.18 1.53
CA ILE A 7 0.77 -5.30 2.05
C ILE A 7 0.33 -4.89 3.44
N VAL A 8 -0.96 -4.68 3.62
CA VAL A 8 -1.54 -4.22 4.88
C VAL A 8 -2.54 -5.24 5.40
N ARG A 9 -2.86 -5.14 6.69
CA ARG A 9 -3.91 -5.99 7.26
C ARG A 9 -5.27 -5.60 6.68
N ASP A 10 -6.14 -6.57 6.53
CA ASP A 10 -7.47 -6.36 5.95
C ASP A 10 -8.24 -5.25 6.67
N VAL A 11 -8.16 -5.21 7.99
CA VAL A 11 -8.84 -4.20 8.81
C VAL A 11 -8.32 -2.78 8.54
N ASP A 12 -7.10 -2.65 8.03
CA ASP A 12 -6.49 -1.35 7.76
C ASP A 12 -6.65 -0.90 6.30
N ALA A 13 -7.03 -1.82 5.40
CA ALA A 13 -7.08 -1.54 3.97
C ALA A 13 -8.01 -0.39 3.61
N GLY A 14 -9.25 -0.42 4.12
CA GLY A 14 -10.22 0.64 3.85
C GLY A 14 -9.75 2.01 4.30
N PRO A 15 -9.39 2.20 5.57
CA PRO A 15 -8.86 3.49 6.04
C PRO A 15 -7.62 3.96 5.28
N VAL A 16 -6.70 3.06 4.94
CA VAL A 16 -5.49 3.42 4.17
C VAL A 16 -5.87 3.90 2.78
N VAL A 17 -6.73 3.17 2.08
CA VAL A 17 -7.18 3.57 0.73
C VAL A 17 -7.87 4.92 0.77
N ASP A 18 -8.76 5.14 1.74
CA ASP A 18 -9.48 6.41 1.88
C ASP A 18 -8.51 7.58 2.07
N GLN A 19 -7.49 7.42 2.91
CA GLN A 19 -6.52 8.47 3.14
C GLN A 19 -5.61 8.72 1.93
N LEU A 20 -5.19 7.67 1.24
CA LEU A 20 -4.41 7.82 0.01
C LEU A 20 -5.19 8.60 -1.04
N ILE A 21 -6.45 8.28 -1.24
CA ILE A 21 -7.33 8.99 -2.18
C ILE A 21 -7.53 10.44 -1.74
N ALA A 22 -7.75 10.67 -0.45
CA ALA A 22 -7.92 12.02 0.09
C ALA A 22 -6.70 12.91 -0.15
N HIS A 23 -5.51 12.33 -0.22
CA HIS A 23 -4.26 13.04 -0.51
C HIS A 23 -3.92 13.06 -2.02
N GLY A 24 -4.85 12.66 -2.87
CA GLY A 24 -4.69 12.75 -4.32
C GLY A 24 -3.94 11.59 -4.96
N HIS A 25 -3.71 10.50 -4.25
CA HIS A 25 -3.03 9.34 -4.79
C HIS A 25 -4.01 8.34 -5.39
N ARG A 26 -3.59 7.68 -6.47
CA ARG A 26 -4.33 6.58 -7.05
C ARG A 26 -3.86 5.27 -6.43
N VAL A 27 -4.81 4.41 -6.08
CA VAL A 27 -4.53 3.15 -5.42
C VAL A 27 -5.24 2.03 -6.18
N THR A 28 -4.51 0.97 -6.48
CA THR A 28 -5.09 -0.26 -7.01
C THR A 28 -5.07 -1.29 -5.90
N ARG A 29 -6.23 -1.83 -5.58
CA ARG A 29 -6.35 -2.91 -4.60
C ARG A 29 -6.33 -4.23 -5.33
N VAL A 30 -5.37 -5.09 -4.97
CA VAL A 30 -5.23 -6.40 -5.60
C VAL A 30 -6.03 -7.41 -4.79
N ALA A 31 -6.98 -8.07 -5.46
CA ALA A 31 -7.76 -9.11 -4.82
C ALA A 31 -6.85 -10.32 -4.53
N SER A 32 -6.94 -10.83 -3.31
CA SER A 32 -6.26 -12.05 -2.94
C SER A 32 -7.07 -13.25 -3.43
N THR A 33 -6.52 -13.98 -4.40
CA THR A 33 -7.10 -15.25 -4.86
C THR A 33 -6.09 -16.36 -4.65
N GLY A 34 -6.50 -17.42 -3.96
CA GLY A 34 -5.63 -18.56 -3.68
C GLY A 34 -4.66 -18.28 -2.53
N GLY A 35 -3.76 -19.21 -2.27
CA GLY A 35 -2.88 -19.16 -1.10
C GLY A 35 -1.63 -18.29 -1.22
N PHE A 36 -1.56 -17.41 -2.20
CA PHE A 36 -0.34 -16.62 -2.45
C PHE A 36 -0.14 -15.53 -1.41
N LEU A 37 -1.21 -14.85 -1.00
CA LEU A 37 -1.14 -13.84 0.05
C LEU A 37 -1.61 -14.43 1.36
N ARG A 38 -0.94 -14.03 2.43
CA ARG A 38 -1.34 -14.43 3.76
C ARG A 38 -2.80 -14.05 4.01
N ARG A 39 -3.56 -14.97 4.57
CA ARG A 39 -4.95 -14.72 4.94
C ARG A 39 -5.03 -13.49 5.85
N GLY A 40 -5.95 -12.58 5.57
CA GLY A 40 -6.14 -11.37 6.34
C GLY A 40 -5.31 -10.18 5.88
N ASN A 41 -4.55 -10.32 4.79
CA ASN A 41 -3.78 -9.22 4.20
C ASN A 41 -4.35 -8.80 2.86
N VAL A 42 -4.12 -7.53 2.53
CA VAL A 42 -4.51 -6.93 1.25
C VAL A 42 -3.29 -6.27 0.64
N THR A 43 -3.09 -6.42 -0.65
CA THR A 43 -2.03 -5.76 -1.38
C THR A 43 -2.57 -4.52 -2.08
N LEU A 44 -1.88 -3.40 -1.90
CA LEU A 44 -2.20 -2.13 -2.53
C LEU A 44 -1.03 -1.73 -3.43
N LEU A 45 -1.35 -1.24 -4.63
CA LEU A 45 -0.36 -0.72 -5.57
C LEU A 45 -0.57 0.78 -5.73
N VAL A 46 0.50 1.55 -5.57
CA VAL A 46 0.45 3.01 -5.71
C VAL A 46 1.60 3.44 -6.63
N GLY A 47 1.26 3.94 -7.81
CA GLY A 47 2.23 4.57 -8.69
C GLY A 47 2.37 6.03 -8.31
N THR A 48 3.59 6.52 -8.11
CA THR A 48 3.79 7.90 -7.65
C THR A 48 5.17 8.43 -8.02
N GLU A 49 5.36 9.72 -7.84
CA GLU A 49 6.65 10.35 -7.98
C GLU A 49 7.52 10.09 -6.75
N GLU A 50 8.84 10.10 -6.93
CA GLU A 50 9.78 9.82 -5.84
C GLU A 50 9.55 10.71 -4.62
N LYS A 51 9.22 11.99 -4.83
CA LYS A 51 8.98 12.94 -3.75
C LYS A 51 7.82 12.56 -2.83
N ASN A 52 6.90 11.73 -3.31
CA ASN A 52 5.72 11.31 -2.56
C ASN A 52 5.93 10.01 -1.80
N VAL A 53 7.05 9.33 -2.01
CA VAL A 53 7.29 8.02 -1.38
C VAL A 53 7.30 8.12 0.13
N SER A 54 8.12 9.01 0.69
CA SER A 54 8.20 9.16 2.15
C SER A 54 6.89 9.64 2.78
N PRO A 55 6.18 10.63 2.20
CA PRO A 55 4.85 10.98 2.69
C PRO A 55 3.86 9.82 2.70
N ILE A 56 3.86 8.99 1.67
CA ILE A 56 2.97 7.82 1.60
C ILE A 56 3.32 6.79 2.66
N ILE A 57 4.61 6.50 2.85
CA ILE A 57 5.05 5.57 3.89
C ILE A 57 4.66 6.08 5.27
N ASN A 58 4.82 7.36 5.53
CA ASN A 58 4.42 7.96 6.81
C ASN A 58 2.91 7.88 7.01
N LEU A 59 2.13 8.10 5.95
CA LEU A 59 0.68 7.96 6.00
C LEU A 59 0.27 6.53 6.38
N LEU A 60 0.89 5.54 5.76
CA LEU A 60 0.64 4.13 6.09
C LEU A 60 0.96 3.84 7.56
N ARG A 61 2.09 4.37 8.05
CA ARG A 61 2.49 4.19 9.44
C ARG A 61 1.48 4.78 10.41
N ASP A 62 0.94 5.96 10.07
CA ASP A 62 0.02 6.67 10.96
C ASP A 62 -1.40 6.09 10.94
N VAL A 63 -1.84 5.60 9.79
CA VAL A 63 -3.22 5.10 9.61
C VAL A 63 -3.37 3.64 10.04
N CYS A 64 -2.34 2.82 9.81
CA CYS A 64 -2.41 1.41 10.19
C CYS A 64 -2.53 1.23 11.70
N SER A 65 -3.32 0.22 12.10
CA SER A 65 -3.47 -0.14 13.50
C SER A 65 -2.12 -0.47 14.13
N PRO A 66 -1.96 -0.29 15.46
CA PRO A 66 -0.69 -0.59 16.12
C PRO A 66 -0.19 -2.01 15.82
N PRO A 67 1.13 -2.22 15.74
CA PRO A 67 1.66 -3.54 15.48
C PRO A 67 1.37 -4.47 16.65
N GLU A 68 1.06 -5.72 16.32
CA GLU A 68 0.90 -6.79 17.30
C GLU A 68 2.21 -7.58 17.40
N PRO A 69 2.43 -8.33 18.48
CA PRO A 69 3.57 -9.24 18.55
C PRO A 69 3.58 -10.14 17.31
N GLU A 70 4.72 -10.28 16.68
CA GLU A 70 4.93 -11.12 15.48
C GLU A 70 4.24 -10.62 14.20
N HIS A 71 3.57 -9.47 14.25
CA HIS A 71 2.90 -8.91 13.07
C HIS A 71 3.34 -7.46 12.84
N HIS A 72 3.74 -7.16 11.62
CA HIS A 72 4.03 -5.79 11.20
C HIS A 72 2.75 -5.06 10.83
N ARG A 73 2.78 -3.73 10.92
CA ARG A 73 1.66 -2.89 10.46
C ARG A 73 1.45 -3.03 8.97
N ALA A 74 2.55 -3.00 8.23
CA ALA A 74 2.54 -3.12 6.78
C ALA A 74 3.91 -3.58 6.31
N THR A 75 3.93 -4.23 5.15
CA THR A 75 5.16 -4.54 4.44
C THR A 75 5.15 -3.72 3.17
N ILE A 76 6.19 -2.93 2.94
CA ILE A 76 6.22 -1.95 1.86
C ILE A 76 7.45 -2.20 1.01
N PHE A 77 7.23 -2.37 -0.30
CA PHE A 77 8.28 -2.40 -1.29
C PHE A 77 8.17 -1.14 -2.16
N VAL A 78 9.30 -0.55 -2.48
CA VAL A 78 9.35 0.58 -3.41
C VAL A 78 10.27 0.17 -4.55
N VAL A 79 9.73 0.14 -5.74
CA VAL A 79 10.50 -0.26 -6.93
C VAL A 79 10.45 0.84 -7.99
N ASP A 80 11.49 0.91 -8.81
CA ASP A 80 11.49 1.81 -9.94
C ASP A 80 10.49 1.32 -10.99
N ALA A 81 9.74 2.27 -11.55
CA ALA A 81 8.82 2.02 -12.63
C ALA A 81 9.13 2.97 -13.78
N PRO A 82 10.26 2.74 -14.51
CA PRO A 82 10.70 3.66 -15.55
C PRO A 82 9.75 3.70 -16.74
N TYR A 83 8.92 2.70 -16.88
CA TYR A 83 7.90 2.62 -17.92
C TYR A 83 6.54 2.37 -17.29
N PHE A 84 5.55 3.16 -17.69
CA PHE A 84 4.18 3.03 -17.22
C PHE A 84 3.24 3.37 -18.37
N GLU A 85 2.22 2.54 -18.57
CA GLU A 85 1.25 2.74 -19.63
C GLU A 85 -0.13 2.26 -19.18
N GLN A 86 -1.14 3.07 -19.47
CA GLN A 86 -2.54 2.69 -19.36
C GLN A 86 -3.16 2.71 -20.75
N VAL A 87 -3.77 1.64 -21.11
CA VAL A 87 -4.40 1.50 -22.43
C VAL A 87 -5.91 1.43 -22.31
#